data_9a16144688c47a9c8525ed8d0a858d37
#
_entry.id   9a16144688c47a9c8525ed8d0a858d37
#
_cell.length_a   1.000
_cell.length_b   1.000
_cell.length_c   1.000
_cell.angle_alpha   90.00
_cell.angle_beta   90.00
_cell.angle_gamma   90.00
#
_symmetry.space_group_name_H-M   'P 1'
#
loop_
_entity.id
_entity.type
_entity.pdbx_description
1 polymer ?
#
loop_
_entity_poly.entity_id
_entity_poly.type
_entity_poly.pdbx_seq_one_letter_code
_entity_poly.pdbx_strand_id
1 'polypeptide(L)' 'MNLDVLLPQPLTEEERLQCLLQKRLGSRIRNLRVQLLPHGLVLQGRAATFYAKQLAQHVAMELAAVPILANDIEVS' A
#
# COMPACT_ATOMS: atom_id res chain seq x y z
N MET A 1 32.13 13.84 -7.45
CA MET A 1 30.67 13.96 -7.36
C MET A 1 30.13 12.73 -6.67
N ASN A 2 29.25 12.94 -5.68
CA ASN A 2 28.62 11.83 -4.98
C ASN A 2 27.34 11.46 -5.70
N LEU A 3 27.32 10.30 -6.35
CA LEU A 3 26.17 9.85 -7.12
C LEU A 3 24.95 9.56 -6.23
N ASP A 4 25.18 9.26 -4.95
CA ASP A 4 24.08 8.98 -4.03
C ASP A 4 23.16 10.19 -3.83
N VAL A 5 23.72 11.39 -4.03
CA VAL A 5 22.93 12.62 -3.94
C VAL A 5 22.03 12.81 -5.16
N LEU A 6 22.46 12.28 -6.31
CA LEU A 6 21.74 12.44 -7.58
C LEU A 6 20.79 11.30 -7.87
N LEU A 7 21.00 10.14 -7.27
CA LEU A 7 20.16 8.96 -7.51
C LEU A 7 19.07 8.89 -6.44
N PRO A 8 17.88 8.38 -6.82
CA PRO A 8 16.83 8.16 -5.84
C PRO A 8 17.33 7.21 -4.76
N GLN A 9 16.99 7.51 -3.52
CA GLN A 9 17.31 6.61 -2.43
C GLN A 9 16.49 5.32 -2.59
N PRO A 10 17.05 4.16 -2.20
CA PRO A 10 16.28 2.94 -2.19
C PRO A 10 15.05 3.11 -1.33
N LEU A 11 13.91 2.63 -1.81
CA LEU A 11 12.67 2.68 -1.06
C LEU A 11 12.73 1.71 0.10
N THR A 12 12.12 2.08 1.21
CA THR A 12 11.84 1.11 2.27
C THR A 12 10.81 0.11 1.75
N GLU A 13 10.68 -1.02 2.42
CA GLU A 13 9.67 -2.01 2.04
C GLU A 13 8.26 -1.42 2.11
N GLU A 14 8.00 -0.61 3.13
CA GLU A 14 6.71 0.07 3.26
C GLU A 14 6.43 0.99 2.07
N GLU A 15 7.41 1.81 1.69
CA GLU A 15 7.27 2.72 0.56
C GLU A 15 7.10 1.95 -0.75
N ARG A 16 7.86 0.88 -0.92
CA ARG A 16 7.76 0.05 -2.11
C ARG A 16 6.38 -0.57 -2.25
N LEU A 17 5.85 -1.10 -1.16
CA LEU A 17 4.50 -1.69 -1.16
C LEU A 17 3.44 -0.64 -1.45
N GLN A 18 3.58 0.54 -0.86
CA GLN A 18 2.63 1.62 -1.11
C GLN A 18 2.64 2.04 -2.57
N CYS A 19 3.80 2.19 -3.16
CA CYS A 19 3.91 2.53 -4.58
C CYS A 19 3.28 1.47 -5.47
N LEU A 20 3.56 0.20 -5.20
CA LEU A 20 3.02 -0.89 -6.00
C LEU A 20 1.50 -0.97 -5.88
N LEU A 21 0.99 -0.82 -4.67
CA LEU A 21 -0.44 -0.84 -4.43
C LEU A 21 -1.14 0.33 -5.11
N GLN A 22 -0.55 1.52 -5.03
CA GLN A 22 -1.11 2.68 -5.70
C GLN A 22 -1.20 2.48 -7.21
N LYS A 23 -0.17 1.88 -7.79
CA LYS A 23 -0.16 1.60 -9.24
C LYS A 23 -1.21 0.58 -9.62
N ARG A 24 -1.37 -0.46 -8.82
CA ARG A 24 -2.32 -1.53 -9.10
C ARG A 24 -3.76 -1.10 -8.88
N LEU A 25 -4.01 -0.30 -7.85
CA LEU A 25 -5.36 0.09 -7.48
C LEU A 25 -5.82 1.37 -8.15
N GLY A 26 -4.88 2.25 -8.48
CA GLY A 26 -5.20 3.49 -9.17
C GLY A 26 -6.18 4.34 -8.37
N SER A 27 -7.17 4.91 -9.06
CA SER A 27 -8.14 5.81 -8.44
C SER A 27 -9.20 5.09 -7.62
N ARG A 28 -9.18 3.76 -7.59
CA ARG A 28 -10.16 3.00 -6.80
C ARG A 28 -10.03 3.27 -5.31
N ILE A 29 -8.81 3.58 -4.86
CA ILE A 29 -8.56 3.89 -3.46
C ILE A 29 -7.96 5.28 -3.38
N ARG A 30 -8.62 6.17 -2.64
CA ARG A 30 -8.13 7.52 -2.40
C ARG A 30 -7.35 7.55 -1.10
N ASN A 31 -6.29 8.34 -1.09
CA ASN A 31 -5.45 8.54 0.10
C ASN A 31 -4.94 7.23 0.66
N LEU A 32 -4.53 6.33 -0.22
CA LEU A 32 -4.03 5.03 0.19
C LEU A 32 -2.80 5.19 1.05
N ARG A 33 -2.84 4.53 2.20
CA ARG A 33 -1.71 4.43 3.10
C ARG A 33 -1.44 2.98 3.44
N VAL A 34 -0.18 2.61 3.38
CA VAL A 34 0.29 1.28 3.77
C VAL A 34 1.21 1.46 4.95
N GLN A 35 0.90 0.77 6.04
CA GLN A 35 1.72 0.80 7.24
C GLN A 35 2.26 -0.59 7.49
N LEU A 36 3.58 -0.73 7.41
CA LEU A 36 4.24 -2.01 7.65
C LEU A 36 4.68 -2.08 9.11
N LEU A 37 4.11 -3.02 9.83
CA LEU A 37 4.40 -3.24 11.23
C LEU A 37 5.21 -4.53 11.38
N PRO A 38 5.82 -4.79 12.56
CA PRO A 38 6.62 -6.01 12.73
C PRO A 38 5.84 -7.30 12.46
N HIS A 39 4.53 -7.30 12.66
CA HIS A 39 3.72 -8.51 12.53
C HIS A 39 2.84 -8.53 11.28
N GLY A 40 2.87 -7.49 10.46
CA GLY A 40 2.05 -7.47 9.27
C GLY A 40 1.77 -6.08 8.76
N LEU A 41 0.72 -5.97 7.97
CA LEU A 41 0.41 -4.79 7.19
C LEU A 41 -0.95 -4.23 7.56
N VAL A 42 -1.05 -2.91 7.63
CA VAL A 42 -2.32 -2.21 7.82
C VAL A 42 -2.56 -1.34 6.59
N LEU A 43 -3.76 -1.41 6.04
CA LEU A 43 -4.18 -0.60 4.90
C LEU A 43 -5.15 0.47 5.38
N GLN A 44 -4.99 1.69 4.86
CA GLN A 44 -5.86 2.82 5.16
C GLN A 44 -6.16 3.57 3.87
N GLY A 45 -7.28 4.23 3.83
CA GLY A 45 -7.69 5.01 2.68
C GLY A 45 -9.20 5.09 2.57
N ARG A 46 -9.68 5.44 1.37
CA ARG A 46 -11.09 5.55 1.08
C ARG A 46 -11.42 4.87 -0.22
N ALA A 47 -12.51 4.14 -0.23
CA ALA A 47 -13.03 3.47 -1.41
C ALA A 47 -14.49 3.84 -1.62
N ALA A 48 -14.92 3.96 -2.86
CA ALA A 48 -16.32 4.25 -3.18
C ALA A 48 -17.20 3.02 -3.01
N THR A 49 -16.60 1.82 -3.04
CA THR A 49 -17.35 0.57 -2.96
C THR A 49 -16.65 -0.41 -2.03
N PHE A 50 -17.42 -1.32 -1.48
CA PHE A 50 -16.88 -2.42 -0.68
C PHE A 50 -15.99 -3.32 -1.55
N TYR A 51 -16.35 -3.47 -2.82
CA TYR A 51 -15.55 -4.24 -3.77
C TYR A 51 -14.12 -3.67 -3.87
N ALA A 52 -13.99 -2.36 -4.01
CA ALA A 52 -12.67 -1.74 -4.11
C ALA A 52 -11.85 -1.96 -2.84
N LYS A 53 -12.49 -1.91 -1.67
CA LYS A 53 -11.83 -2.20 -0.40
C LYS A 53 -11.32 -3.64 -0.37
N GLN A 54 -12.12 -4.59 -0.81
CA GLN A 54 -11.74 -5.99 -0.87
C GLN A 54 -10.62 -6.22 -1.87
N LEU A 55 -10.69 -5.54 -3.02
CA LEU A 55 -9.66 -5.64 -4.03
C LEU A 55 -8.32 -5.16 -3.49
N ALA A 56 -8.32 -4.08 -2.72
CA ALA A 56 -7.09 -3.57 -2.11
C ALA A 56 -6.44 -4.62 -1.21
N GLN A 57 -7.23 -5.29 -0.39
CA GLN A 57 -6.73 -6.35 0.47
C GLN A 57 -6.15 -7.50 -0.35
N HIS A 58 -6.85 -7.90 -1.38
CA HIS A 58 -6.42 -9.00 -2.24
C HIS A 58 -5.09 -8.70 -2.91
N VAL A 59 -4.95 -7.50 -3.48
CA VAL A 59 -3.71 -7.07 -4.12
C VAL A 59 -2.58 -6.99 -3.10
N ALA A 60 -2.85 -6.46 -1.91
CA ALA A 60 -1.85 -6.39 -0.86
C ALA A 60 -1.36 -7.78 -0.45
N MET A 61 -2.25 -8.74 -0.38
CA MET A 61 -1.88 -10.12 -0.05
C MET A 61 -0.99 -10.74 -1.12
N GLU A 62 -1.20 -10.37 -2.38
CA GLU A 62 -0.35 -10.86 -3.46
C GLU A 62 1.05 -10.25 -3.44
N LEU A 63 1.14 -8.99 -3.06
CA LEU A 63 2.40 -8.24 -3.14
C LEU A 63 3.25 -8.32 -1.88
N ALA A 64 2.61 -8.50 -0.73
CA ALA A 64 3.30 -8.50 0.56
C ALA A 64 3.57 -9.93 1.01
N ALA A 65 4.74 -10.13 1.62
CA ALA A 65 5.10 -11.43 2.19
C ALA A 65 4.65 -11.56 3.65
N VAL A 66 3.84 -10.63 4.13
CA VAL A 66 3.38 -10.60 5.52
C VAL A 66 1.85 -10.56 5.54
N PRO A 67 1.24 -10.99 6.65
CA PRO A 67 -0.22 -10.99 6.73
C PRO A 67 -0.79 -9.58 6.78
N ILE A 68 -2.04 -9.44 6.36
CA ILE A 68 -2.78 -8.20 6.49
C ILE A 68 -3.42 -8.21 7.88
N LEU A 69 -2.94 -7.32 8.73
CA LEU A 69 -3.46 -7.22 10.10
C LEU A 69 -4.81 -6.51 10.16
N ALA A 70 -4.97 -5.51 9.32
CA ALA A 70 -6.21 -4.75 9.28
C ALA A 70 -6.36 -4.08 7.93
N ASN A 71 -7.57 -4.05 7.45
CA ASN A 71 -7.94 -3.28 6.27
C ASN A 71 -8.90 -2.19 6.72
N ASP A 72 -8.34 -1.04 7.08
CA ASP A 72 -9.07 0.10 7.62
C ASP A 72 -9.48 1.08 6.52
N ILE A 73 -9.58 0.61 5.28
CA ILE A 73 -10.08 1.43 4.19
C ILE A 73 -11.55 1.69 4.44
N GLU A 74 -11.92 2.96 4.45
CA GLU A 74 -13.30 3.37 4.66
C GLU A 74 -14.07 3.33 3.35
N VAL A 75 -15.27 2.80 3.38
CA VAL A 75 -16.17 2.79 2.23
C VAL A 75 -17.18 3.90 2.43
N SER A 76 -17.28 4.78 1.44
CA SER A 76 -18.17 5.93 1.54
C SER A 76 -18.80 6.26 0.20
#